data_43ac4b0e6986ab1e7c63179fbc8c50aa
#
_entry.id   43ac4b0e6986ab1e7c63179fbc8c50aa
#
_cell.length_a   1.000
_cell.length_b   1.000
_cell.length_c   1.000
_cell.angle_alpha   90.00
_cell.angle_beta   90.00
_cell.angle_gamma   90.00
#
_symmetry.space_group_name_H-M   'P 1'
#
loop_
_entity.id
_entity.type
_entity.pdbx_description
1 polymer ?
#
loop_
_entity_poly.entity_id
_entity_poly.type
_entity_poly.pdbx_seq_one_letter_code
_entity_poly.pdbx_strand_id
1 'polypeptide(L)'
;MSVEFQRNAFKQAIAAGKLQIGLWSSLCSNIAAEIIGDSGCDWILLDTEHSPNEIPDLVTQLQAIQRGTATPIIRPAWNDAVLAKRCLDIGAQTLLFPYVQNAEEAKRAVAATRYPPQGIRGVSVAARASRYGRTPGYLAKANDEICVLVQVETRPALDQLEAIAKVEGVDGVFIGPSDLAASLGHLGNPQHADVQKAMQDAVKRLKALGKPAGILTGNEDEARRYIDWGYLFVAVGADVGLLAKNADALAKKFKG
;
A
#
# COMPACT_ATOMS: atom_id res chain seq x y z
N MET A 1 2.16 21.20 25.50
CA MET A 1 1.76 21.46 24.11
C MET A 1 0.84 20.32 23.69
N SER A 2 -0.40 20.62 23.23
CA SER A 2 -1.30 19.61 22.69
C SER A 2 -0.72 19.16 21.33
N VAL A 3 -0.59 17.86 21.15
CA VAL A 3 -0.12 17.29 19.89
C VAL A 3 -1.32 17.24 18.95
N GLU A 4 -1.20 17.89 17.79
CA GLU A 4 -2.26 17.87 16.77
C GLU A 4 -2.46 16.44 16.22
N PHE A 5 -3.71 16.10 15.95
CA PHE A 5 -4.06 14.82 15.35
C PHE A 5 -3.61 14.81 13.88
N GLN A 6 -2.77 13.85 13.52
CA GLN A 6 -2.22 13.76 12.16
C GLN A 6 -3.27 13.25 11.18
N ARG A 7 -3.54 14.04 10.12
CA ARG A 7 -4.40 13.63 9.00
C ARG A 7 -3.64 12.73 8.03
N ASN A 8 -4.37 11.84 7.37
CA ASN A 8 -3.81 10.97 6.35
C ASN A 8 -3.75 11.70 4.99
N ALA A 9 -2.60 12.26 4.66
CA ALA A 9 -2.40 13.02 3.43
C ALA A 9 -2.59 12.17 2.16
N PHE A 10 -2.15 10.92 2.18
CA PHE A 10 -2.32 9.98 1.07
C PHE A 10 -3.80 9.67 0.81
N LYS A 11 -4.57 9.35 1.87
CA LYS A 11 -6.02 9.14 1.76
C LYS A 11 -6.72 10.31 1.10
N GLN A 12 -6.39 11.53 1.56
CA GLN A 12 -6.98 12.76 1.02
C GLN A 12 -6.58 12.99 -0.44
N ALA A 13 -5.33 12.72 -0.80
CA ALA A 13 -4.83 12.90 -2.16
C ALA A 13 -5.51 11.96 -3.15
N ILE A 14 -5.60 10.66 -2.85
CA ILE A 14 -6.26 9.70 -3.73
C ILE A 14 -7.77 9.95 -3.84
N ALA A 15 -8.42 10.35 -2.74
CA ALA A 15 -9.83 10.74 -2.77
C ALA A 15 -10.09 11.99 -3.61
N ALA A 16 -9.13 12.91 -3.68
CA ALA A 16 -9.17 14.10 -4.53
C ALA A 16 -8.76 13.85 -5.99
N GLY A 17 -8.46 12.59 -6.37
CA GLY A 17 -8.01 12.24 -7.72
C GLY A 17 -6.60 12.73 -8.06
N LYS A 18 -5.75 12.99 -7.07
CA LYS A 18 -4.36 13.43 -7.27
C LYS A 18 -3.45 12.23 -7.45
N LEU A 19 -2.70 12.22 -8.56
CA LEU A 19 -1.66 11.21 -8.81
C LEU A 19 -0.67 11.15 -7.63
N GLN A 20 -0.34 9.94 -7.20
CA GLN A 20 0.60 9.67 -6.12
C GLN A 20 1.68 8.71 -6.61
N ILE A 21 2.93 9.15 -6.61
CA ILE A 21 4.08 8.33 -6.99
C ILE A 21 4.76 7.80 -5.75
N GLY A 22 5.03 6.49 -5.73
CA GLY A 22 5.63 5.83 -4.59
C GLY A 22 6.72 4.85 -4.91
N LEU A 23 7.35 4.34 -3.84
CA LEU A 23 8.36 3.30 -3.91
C LEU A 23 8.05 2.18 -2.91
N TRP A 24 8.47 0.97 -3.26
CA TRP A 24 8.39 -0.21 -2.40
C TRP A 24 9.66 -0.34 -1.55
N SER A 25 9.53 -0.64 -0.27
CA SER A 25 10.64 -0.87 0.65
C SER A 25 10.59 -2.29 1.19
N SER A 26 11.59 -3.09 0.84
CA SER A 26 11.74 -4.50 1.17
C SER A 26 13.09 -4.84 1.82
N LEU A 27 14.01 -3.87 1.95
CA LEU A 27 15.35 -4.07 2.55
C LEU A 27 15.33 -4.16 4.08
N CYS A 28 14.19 -3.99 4.73
CA CYS A 28 14.04 -4.00 6.19
C CYS A 28 14.99 -3.02 6.90
N SER A 29 15.37 -1.93 6.22
CA SER A 29 16.35 -0.97 6.69
C SER A 29 15.71 0.38 6.94
N ASN A 30 15.85 0.90 8.15
CA ASN A 30 15.42 2.26 8.49
C ASN A 30 16.22 3.32 7.72
N ILE A 31 17.49 3.04 7.39
CA ILE A 31 18.33 3.95 6.58
C ILE A 31 17.80 4.00 5.13
N ALA A 32 17.49 2.85 4.54
CA ALA A 32 16.89 2.81 3.20
C ALA A 32 15.52 3.53 3.17
N ALA A 33 14.70 3.30 4.20
CA ALA A 33 13.41 3.96 4.35
C ALA A 33 13.54 5.49 4.50
N GLU A 34 14.54 5.98 5.23
CA GLU A 34 14.85 7.41 5.37
C GLU A 34 15.24 8.01 4.01
N ILE A 35 16.15 7.37 3.27
CA ILE A 35 16.57 7.82 1.93
C ILE A 35 15.38 7.91 0.97
N ILE A 36 14.51 6.91 0.96
CA ILE A 36 13.30 6.90 0.12
C ILE A 36 12.31 7.95 0.61
N GLY A 37 12.11 8.08 1.91
CA GLY A 37 11.21 9.05 2.52
C GLY A 37 11.51 10.50 2.12
N ASP A 38 12.77 10.82 1.88
CA ASP A 38 13.27 12.13 1.45
C ASP A 38 13.44 12.28 -0.07
N SER A 39 13.12 11.24 -0.86
CA SER A 39 13.35 11.23 -2.31
C SER A 39 12.40 12.13 -3.11
N GLY A 40 11.37 12.68 -2.49
CA GLY A 40 10.30 13.43 -3.15
C GLY A 40 9.14 12.56 -3.64
N CYS A 41 9.14 11.25 -3.37
CA CYS A 41 7.97 10.40 -3.58
C CYS A 41 6.84 10.78 -2.61
N ASP A 42 5.58 10.60 -3.06
CA ASP A 42 4.40 10.92 -2.24
C ASP A 42 4.13 9.86 -1.18
N TRP A 43 4.53 8.61 -1.43
CA TRP A 43 4.32 7.49 -0.51
C TRP A 43 5.42 6.44 -0.61
N ILE A 44 5.57 5.68 0.47
CA ILE A 44 6.46 4.52 0.58
C ILE A 44 5.69 3.35 1.15
N LEU A 45 5.81 2.17 0.54
CA LEU A 45 5.22 0.96 1.09
C LEU A 45 6.27 0.14 1.82
N LEU A 46 6.01 -0.11 3.10
CA LEU A 46 6.78 -1.02 3.94
C LEU A 46 6.15 -2.41 3.84
N ASP A 47 6.86 -3.34 3.22
CA ASP A 47 6.35 -4.66 2.89
C ASP A 47 6.63 -5.66 4.01
N THR A 48 5.61 -6.42 4.44
CA THR A 48 5.76 -7.56 5.36
C THR A 48 5.22 -8.87 4.77
N GLU A 49 4.78 -8.85 3.51
CA GLU A 49 4.33 -10.06 2.81
C GLU A 49 5.50 -10.77 2.11
N HIS A 50 6.27 -10.03 1.30
CA HIS A 50 7.37 -10.58 0.49
C HIS A 50 8.74 -10.06 0.90
N SER A 51 8.88 -9.60 2.13
CA SER A 51 10.14 -9.21 2.73
C SER A 51 10.23 -9.70 4.18
N PRO A 52 11.42 -9.83 4.76
CA PRO A 52 11.57 -10.29 6.15
C PRO A 52 11.28 -9.21 7.20
N ASN A 53 10.54 -8.15 6.86
CA ASN A 53 10.12 -7.12 7.80
C ASN A 53 9.18 -7.69 8.87
N GLU A 54 9.46 -7.36 10.12
CA GLU A 54 8.62 -7.62 11.27
C GLU A 54 8.21 -6.32 11.98
N ILE A 55 7.28 -6.40 12.92
CA ILE A 55 6.76 -5.20 13.63
C ILE A 55 7.88 -4.32 14.23
N PRO A 56 8.95 -4.84 14.86
CA PRO A 56 10.04 -4.00 15.36
C PRO A 56 10.75 -3.21 14.25
N ASP A 57 10.98 -3.82 13.09
CA ASP A 57 11.63 -3.17 11.94
C ASP A 57 10.75 -2.05 11.39
N LEU A 58 9.43 -2.29 11.30
CA LEU A 58 8.47 -1.28 10.88
C LEU A 58 8.46 -0.06 11.80
N VAL A 59 8.63 -0.25 13.11
CA VAL A 59 8.69 0.89 14.06
C VAL A 59 9.87 1.79 13.75
N THR A 60 11.05 1.24 13.51
CA THR A 60 12.26 2.02 13.20
C THR A 60 12.16 2.70 11.84
N GLN A 61 11.59 2.03 10.84
CA GLN A 61 11.34 2.61 9.52
C GLN A 61 10.31 3.74 9.58
N LEU A 62 9.19 3.56 10.29
CA LEU A 62 8.20 4.62 10.52
C LEU A 62 8.78 5.84 11.27
N GLN A 63 9.78 5.64 12.14
CA GLN A 63 10.50 6.74 12.81
C GLN A 63 11.40 7.48 11.81
N ALA A 64 12.10 6.76 10.96
CA ALA A 64 13.00 7.31 9.96
C ALA A 64 12.27 8.17 8.93
N ILE A 65 11.13 7.70 8.41
CA ILE A 65 10.32 8.39 7.39
C ILE A 65 9.68 9.69 7.90
N GLN A 66 9.52 9.87 9.22
CA GLN A 66 8.80 11.03 9.79
C GLN A 66 9.36 12.41 9.41
N ARG A 67 10.60 12.49 8.94
CA ARG A 67 11.23 13.75 8.49
C ARG A 67 10.98 14.05 7.03
N GLY A 68 10.70 13.00 6.24
CA GLY A 68 10.45 13.10 4.82
C GLY A 68 9.04 13.52 4.46
N THR A 69 8.77 13.60 3.17
CA THR A 69 7.47 13.96 2.60
C THR A 69 6.59 12.75 2.29
N ALA A 70 7.19 11.56 2.17
CA ALA A 70 6.48 10.35 1.79
C ALA A 70 5.55 9.84 2.90
N THR A 71 4.30 9.55 2.56
CA THR A 71 3.34 8.92 3.48
C THR A 71 3.60 7.40 3.55
N PRO A 72 3.82 6.81 4.74
CA PRO A 72 4.03 5.38 4.86
C PRO A 72 2.73 4.60 4.70
N ILE A 73 2.80 3.54 3.89
CA ILE A 73 1.79 2.50 3.73
C ILE A 73 2.40 1.20 4.24
N ILE A 74 1.67 0.38 4.97
CA ILE A 74 2.14 -0.96 5.35
C ILE A 74 1.31 -2.01 4.61
N ARG A 75 1.99 -2.99 4.01
CA ARG A 75 1.36 -4.21 3.55
C ARG A 75 1.55 -5.28 4.61
N PRO A 76 0.50 -5.63 5.38
CA PRO A 76 0.59 -6.77 6.30
C PRO A 76 0.81 -8.07 5.52
N ALA A 77 1.42 -9.07 6.16
CA ALA A 77 1.74 -10.35 5.52
C ALA A 77 0.51 -11.13 5.03
N TRP A 78 -0.66 -10.82 5.56
CA TRP A 78 -1.93 -11.42 5.16
C TRP A 78 -3.12 -10.53 5.55
N ASN A 79 -4.29 -10.79 4.96
CA ASN A 79 -5.55 -10.18 5.37
C ASN A 79 -6.03 -10.79 6.71
N ASP A 80 -5.39 -10.37 7.79
CA ASP A 80 -5.60 -10.85 9.15
C ASP A 80 -5.82 -9.70 10.14
N ALA A 81 -6.81 -9.85 11.02
CA ALA A 81 -7.19 -8.80 11.96
C ALA A 81 -6.12 -8.52 13.04
N VAL A 82 -5.34 -9.52 13.41
CA VAL A 82 -4.26 -9.36 14.40
C VAL A 82 -3.09 -8.60 13.79
N LEU A 83 -2.70 -8.95 12.56
CA LEU A 83 -1.65 -8.24 11.82
C LEU A 83 -2.06 -6.79 11.56
N ALA A 84 -3.29 -6.55 11.09
CA ALA A 84 -3.83 -5.21 10.88
C ALA A 84 -3.76 -4.35 12.16
N LYS A 85 -4.26 -4.88 13.28
CA LYS A 85 -4.22 -4.19 14.59
C LYS A 85 -2.79 -3.82 14.98
N ARG A 86 -1.83 -4.74 14.86
CA ARG A 86 -0.42 -4.50 15.21
C ARG A 86 0.20 -3.39 14.34
N CYS A 87 -0.05 -3.41 13.02
CA CYS A 87 0.40 -2.34 12.12
C CYS A 87 -0.22 -0.98 12.48
N LEU A 88 -1.50 -0.94 12.79
CA LEU A 88 -2.19 0.30 13.18
C LEU A 88 -1.71 0.82 14.53
N ASP A 89 -1.41 -0.05 15.50
CA ASP A 89 -0.97 0.35 16.85
C ASP A 89 0.44 0.94 16.85
N ILE A 90 1.31 0.53 15.91
CA ILE A 90 2.62 1.18 15.72
C ILE A 90 2.54 2.49 14.93
N GLY A 91 1.35 2.89 14.47
CA GLY A 91 1.09 4.22 13.89
C GLY A 91 0.94 4.28 12.38
N ALA A 92 0.77 3.16 11.69
CA ALA A 92 0.32 3.18 10.30
C ALA A 92 -1.09 3.77 10.21
N GLN A 93 -1.34 4.60 9.21
CA GLN A 93 -2.67 5.11 8.87
C GLN A 93 -3.21 4.52 7.55
N THR A 94 -2.35 3.90 6.75
CA THR A 94 -2.72 3.27 5.50
C THR A 94 -2.23 1.83 5.48
N LEU A 95 -3.13 0.88 5.22
CA LEU A 95 -2.82 -0.53 5.02
C LEU A 95 -3.21 -0.98 3.62
N LEU A 96 -2.34 -1.78 2.99
CA LEU A 96 -2.61 -2.49 1.74
C LEU A 96 -2.79 -3.99 2.05
N PHE A 97 -4.02 -4.47 2.10
CA PHE A 97 -4.32 -5.86 2.37
C PHE A 97 -4.09 -6.72 1.12
N PRO A 98 -3.18 -7.70 1.17
CA PRO A 98 -2.89 -8.56 0.02
C PRO A 98 -4.00 -9.59 -0.20
N TYR A 99 -4.04 -10.13 -1.41
CA TYR A 99 -4.76 -11.35 -1.80
C TYR A 99 -6.26 -11.35 -1.48
N VAL A 100 -6.94 -10.21 -1.58
CA VAL A 100 -8.38 -10.10 -1.32
C VAL A 100 -9.17 -10.67 -2.50
N GLN A 101 -9.97 -11.72 -2.25
CA GLN A 101 -10.62 -12.51 -3.28
C GLN A 101 -12.08 -12.12 -3.55
N ASN A 102 -12.76 -11.51 -2.57
CA ASN A 102 -14.19 -11.22 -2.65
C ASN A 102 -14.59 -10.08 -1.70
N ALA A 103 -15.87 -9.64 -1.81
CA ALA A 103 -16.40 -8.58 -0.98
C ALA A 103 -16.40 -8.89 0.52
N GLU A 104 -16.59 -10.16 0.92
CA GLU A 104 -16.57 -10.54 2.33
C GLU A 104 -15.15 -10.42 2.93
N GLU A 105 -14.12 -10.73 2.16
CA GLU A 105 -12.73 -10.50 2.59
C GLU A 105 -12.40 -9.02 2.67
N ALA A 106 -12.89 -8.21 1.74
CA ALA A 106 -12.75 -6.76 1.82
C ALA A 106 -13.48 -6.18 3.05
N LYS A 107 -14.68 -6.66 3.38
CA LYS A 107 -15.39 -6.26 4.60
C LYS A 107 -14.62 -6.63 5.86
N ARG A 108 -14.01 -7.84 5.91
CA ARG A 108 -13.15 -8.24 7.04
C ARG A 108 -11.94 -7.34 7.18
N ALA A 109 -11.29 -6.97 6.07
CA ALA A 109 -10.16 -6.03 6.07
C ALA A 109 -10.58 -4.67 6.65
N VAL A 110 -11.70 -4.11 6.19
CA VAL A 110 -12.24 -2.84 6.73
C VAL A 110 -12.55 -2.97 8.21
N ALA A 111 -13.30 -3.99 8.63
CA ALA A 111 -13.69 -4.19 10.02
C ALA A 111 -12.50 -4.32 10.96
N ALA A 112 -11.41 -4.98 10.51
CA ALA A 112 -10.17 -5.12 11.26
C ALA A 112 -9.46 -3.78 11.55
N THR A 113 -9.76 -2.74 10.78
CA THR A 113 -9.13 -1.42 10.90
C THR A 113 -9.96 -0.40 11.69
N ARG A 114 -11.21 -0.69 12.01
CA ARG A 114 -12.13 0.23 12.68
C ARG A 114 -12.35 -0.18 14.14
N TYR A 115 -12.35 0.81 15.02
CA TYR A 115 -12.78 0.60 16.40
C TYR A 115 -14.29 0.33 16.47
N PRO A 116 -14.76 -0.45 17.47
CA PRO A 116 -16.20 -0.61 17.72
C PRO A 116 -16.93 0.74 17.88
N PRO A 117 -18.19 0.84 17.45
CA PRO A 117 -19.03 -0.23 16.89
C PRO A 117 -18.86 -0.47 15.38
N GLN A 118 -18.05 0.33 14.66
CA GLN A 118 -17.89 0.23 13.21
C GLN A 118 -17.02 -0.96 12.77
N GLY A 119 -16.27 -1.57 13.68
CA GLY A 119 -15.41 -2.71 13.40
C GLY A 119 -15.00 -3.48 14.65
N ILE A 120 -13.91 -4.23 14.52
CA ILE A 120 -13.41 -5.18 15.53
C ILE A 120 -11.99 -4.88 16.00
N ARG A 121 -11.39 -3.73 15.63
CA ARG A 121 -10.05 -3.37 16.06
C ARG A 121 -9.99 -3.31 17.59
N GLY A 122 -9.09 -4.09 18.21
CA GLY A 122 -8.86 -4.02 19.65
C GLY A 122 -8.32 -2.65 20.06
N VAL A 123 -8.77 -2.17 21.22
CA VAL A 123 -8.45 -0.83 21.72
C VAL A 123 -7.18 -0.85 22.57
N SER A 124 -6.21 -0.02 22.23
CA SER A 124 -5.06 0.32 23.07
C SER A 124 -4.96 1.84 23.26
N VAL A 125 -5.03 2.31 24.49
CA VAL A 125 -5.02 3.75 24.79
C VAL A 125 -3.61 4.34 24.65
N ALA A 126 -2.57 3.57 25.00
CA ALA A 126 -1.18 4.02 25.05
C ALA A 126 -0.31 3.48 23.91
N ALA A 127 -0.89 3.15 22.76
CA ALA A 127 -0.15 2.71 21.60
C ALA A 127 0.65 3.87 20.96
N ARG A 128 1.69 3.55 20.16
CA ARG A 128 2.47 4.55 19.41
C ARG A 128 1.58 5.43 18.53
N ALA A 129 0.54 4.85 17.93
CA ALA A 129 -0.44 5.54 17.11
C ALA A 129 -1.10 6.74 17.81
N SER A 130 -1.38 6.64 19.12
CA SER A 130 -1.90 7.72 19.95
C SER A 130 -0.80 8.62 20.55
N ARG A 131 0.46 8.46 20.11
CA ARG A 131 1.65 9.03 20.76
C ARG A 131 1.71 8.70 22.24
N TYR A 132 1.45 7.43 22.55
CA TYR A 132 1.44 6.90 23.91
C TYR A 132 0.41 7.60 24.80
N GLY A 133 -0.79 7.85 24.26
CA GLY A 133 -1.90 8.52 24.94
C GLY A 133 -1.83 10.06 24.96
N ARG A 134 -0.85 10.67 24.25
CA ARG A 134 -0.67 12.13 24.26
C ARG A 134 -1.50 12.87 23.21
N THR A 135 -2.15 12.16 22.27
CA THR A 135 -3.02 12.77 21.23
C THR A 135 -4.47 12.83 21.74
N PRO A 136 -4.99 14.02 22.08
CA PRO A 136 -6.37 14.14 22.58
C PRO A 136 -7.39 13.68 21.53
N GLY A 137 -8.35 12.87 21.97
CA GLY A 137 -9.44 12.40 21.11
C GLY A 137 -9.02 11.41 20.02
N TYR A 138 -7.83 10.80 20.11
CA TYR A 138 -7.32 9.86 19.11
C TYR A 138 -8.33 8.77 18.78
N LEU A 139 -8.87 8.07 19.78
CA LEU A 139 -9.78 6.94 19.55
C LEU A 139 -11.07 7.35 18.82
N ALA A 140 -11.56 8.56 19.04
CA ALA A 140 -12.77 9.07 18.40
C ALA A 140 -12.55 9.46 16.94
N LYS A 141 -11.33 9.79 16.54
CA LYS A 141 -10.99 10.31 15.19
C LYS A 141 -10.23 9.31 14.33
N ALA A 142 -9.65 8.27 14.93
CA ALA A 142 -8.75 7.36 14.23
C ALA A 142 -9.42 6.66 13.04
N ASN A 143 -10.69 6.22 13.18
CA ASN A 143 -11.40 5.53 12.12
C ASN A 143 -11.50 6.35 10.83
N ASP A 144 -11.62 7.68 10.92
CA ASP A 144 -11.79 8.57 9.76
C ASP A 144 -10.50 8.70 8.95
N GLU A 145 -9.36 8.61 9.61
CA GLU A 145 -8.03 8.79 8.99
C GLU A 145 -7.38 7.48 8.54
N ILE A 146 -7.94 6.32 8.88
CA ILE A 146 -7.44 5.06 8.35
C ILE A 146 -7.85 4.90 6.89
N CYS A 147 -6.85 4.65 6.03
CA CYS A 147 -7.01 4.32 4.62
C CYS A 147 -6.86 2.81 4.43
N VAL A 148 -7.85 2.19 3.81
CA VAL A 148 -7.87 0.76 3.50
C VAL A 148 -7.74 0.56 2.01
N LEU A 149 -6.61 -0.01 1.60
CA LEU A 149 -6.38 -0.47 0.24
C LEU A 149 -6.47 -1.99 0.22
N VAL A 150 -7.04 -2.54 -0.85
CA VAL A 150 -7.15 -3.99 -1.05
C VAL A 150 -6.49 -4.39 -2.36
N GLN A 151 -5.72 -5.49 -2.34
CA GLN A 151 -5.00 -5.99 -3.50
C GLN A 151 -5.82 -7.07 -4.20
N VAL A 152 -6.11 -6.84 -5.48
CA VAL A 152 -6.79 -7.76 -6.41
C VAL A 152 -5.75 -8.27 -7.40
N GLU A 153 -5.48 -9.57 -7.38
CA GLU A 153 -4.32 -10.15 -8.07
C GLU A 153 -4.53 -11.59 -8.52
N THR A 154 -5.79 -12.02 -8.56
CA THR A 154 -6.15 -13.30 -9.13
C THR A 154 -7.33 -13.17 -10.09
N ARG A 155 -7.51 -14.12 -10.99
CA ARG A 155 -8.66 -14.13 -11.90
C ARG A 155 -10.00 -14.12 -11.17
N PRO A 156 -10.22 -14.99 -10.12
CA PRO A 156 -11.45 -14.95 -9.35
C PRO A 156 -11.71 -13.60 -8.67
N ALA A 157 -10.68 -12.96 -8.11
CA ALA A 157 -10.79 -11.65 -7.50
C ALA A 157 -11.10 -10.56 -8.54
N LEU A 158 -10.49 -10.62 -9.72
CA LEU A 158 -10.76 -9.70 -10.82
C LEU A 158 -12.21 -9.81 -11.32
N ASP A 159 -12.78 -11.01 -11.32
CA ASP A 159 -14.19 -11.24 -11.67
C ASP A 159 -15.14 -10.64 -10.60
N GLN A 160 -14.65 -10.42 -9.37
CA GLN A 160 -15.36 -9.79 -8.25
C GLN A 160 -15.00 -8.31 -8.02
N LEU A 161 -14.25 -7.70 -8.95
CA LEU A 161 -13.62 -6.38 -8.77
C LEU A 161 -14.58 -5.29 -8.28
N GLU A 162 -15.76 -5.18 -8.90
CA GLU A 162 -16.76 -4.18 -8.52
C GLU A 162 -17.37 -4.46 -7.15
N ALA A 163 -17.60 -5.72 -6.83
CA ALA A 163 -18.13 -6.11 -5.52
C ALA A 163 -17.14 -5.77 -4.41
N ILE A 164 -15.84 -6.04 -4.62
CA ILE A 164 -14.75 -5.67 -3.71
C ILE A 164 -14.64 -4.14 -3.59
N ALA A 165 -14.59 -3.44 -4.72
CA ALA A 165 -14.40 -1.99 -4.77
C ALA A 165 -15.55 -1.19 -4.14
N LYS A 166 -16.78 -1.71 -4.19
CA LYS A 166 -17.98 -1.09 -3.60
C LYS A 166 -18.12 -1.29 -2.11
N VAL A 167 -17.29 -2.12 -1.48
CA VAL A 167 -17.36 -2.29 -0.02
C VAL A 167 -17.10 -0.94 0.64
N GLU A 168 -17.99 -0.55 1.53
CA GLU A 168 -17.85 0.68 2.31
C GLU A 168 -16.59 0.63 3.17
N GLY A 169 -15.80 1.69 3.14
CA GLY A 169 -14.52 1.77 3.86
C GLY A 169 -13.31 1.26 3.08
N VAL A 170 -13.48 0.69 1.88
CA VAL A 170 -12.38 0.47 0.92
C VAL A 170 -12.09 1.79 0.21
N ASP A 171 -10.91 2.35 0.40
CA ASP A 171 -10.50 3.65 -0.15
C ASP A 171 -9.87 3.53 -1.55
N GLY A 172 -9.26 2.38 -1.87
CA GLY A 172 -8.65 2.12 -3.18
C GLY A 172 -8.40 0.64 -3.42
N VAL A 173 -8.19 0.29 -4.70
CA VAL A 173 -7.87 -1.08 -5.12
C VAL A 173 -6.52 -1.10 -5.81
N PHE A 174 -5.64 -1.99 -5.38
CA PHE A 174 -4.33 -2.22 -5.97
C PHE A 174 -4.37 -3.48 -6.83
N ILE A 175 -3.87 -3.40 -8.05
CA ILE A 175 -3.76 -4.56 -8.95
C ILE A 175 -2.33 -5.11 -8.82
N GLY A 176 -2.20 -6.40 -8.43
CA GLY A 176 -0.91 -7.09 -8.32
C GLY A 176 -0.51 -7.75 -9.65
N PRO A 177 0.44 -7.19 -10.44
CA PRO A 177 0.72 -7.69 -11.78
C PRO A 177 1.28 -9.10 -11.84
N SER A 178 2.16 -9.46 -10.88
CA SER A 178 2.86 -10.74 -10.88
C SER A 178 1.94 -11.91 -10.57
N ASP A 179 1.14 -11.79 -9.51
CA ASP A 179 0.18 -12.81 -9.12
C ASP A 179 -0.98 -12.90 -10.09
N LEU A 180 -1.43 -11.77 -10.63
CA LEU A 180 -2.43 -11.76 -11.69
C LEU A 180 -1.92 -12.50 -12.95
N ALA A 181 -0.67 -12.26 -13.33
CA ALA A 181 -0.06 -12.99 -14.45
C ALA A 181 -0.01 -14.50 -14.18
N ALA A 182 0.41 -14.91 -12.98
CA ALA A 182 0.42 -16.31 -12.56
C ALA A 182 -0.98 -16.91 -12.60
N SER A 183 -1.98 -16.21 -12.07
CA SER A 183 -3.38 -16.65 -12.03
C SER A 183 -4.01 -16.76 -13.42
N LEU A 184 -3.52 -15.98 -14.38
CA LEU A 184 -3.94 -16.07 -15.79
C LEU A 184 -3.14 -17.10 -16.62
N GLY A 185 -2.24 -17.87 -15.99
CA GLY A 185 -1.40 -18.88 -16.66
C GLY A 185 -0.13 -18.34 -17.30
N HIS A 186 0.27 -17.12 -16.98
CA HIS A 186 1.44 -16.41 -17.53
C HIS A 186 2.50 -16.11 -16.47
N LEU A 187 2.78 -17.08 -15.59
CA LEU A 187 3.76 -16.94 -14.50
C LEU A 187 5.08 -16.33 -14.98
N GLY A 188 5.53 -15.26 -14.31
CA GLY A 188 6.76 -14.54 -14.63
C GLY A 188 6.66 -13.62 -15.86
N ASN A 189 5.50 -13.52 -16.51
CA ASN A 189 5.31 -12.67 -17.68
C ASN A 189 4.12 -11.69 -17.52
N PRO A 190 4.22 -10.67 -16.66
CA PRO A 190 3.18 -9.67 -16.51
C PRO A 190 2.97 -8.81 -17.78
N GLN A 191 3.91 -8.87 -18.75
CA GLN A 191 3.80 -8.17 -20.03
C GLN A 191 2.99 -8.94 -21.08
N HIS A 192 2.54 -10.18 -20.79
CA HIS A 192 1.68 -10.91 -21.71
C HIS A 192 0.42 -10.09 -22.06
N ALA A 193 0.00 -10.13 -23.31
CA ALA A 193 -1.11 -9.32 -23.83
C ALA A 193 -2.41 -9.47 -23.01
N ASP A 194 -2.72 -10.68 -22.55
CA ASP A 194 -3.91 -10.95 -21.75
C ASP A 194 -3.83 -10.29 -20.37
N VAL A 195 -2.63 -10.29 -19.75
CA VAL A 195 -2.40 -9.65 -18.45
C VAL A 195 -2.51 -8.13 -18.58
N GLN A 196 -1.87 -7.56 -19.61
CA GLN A 196 -1.93 -6.12 -19.88
C GLN A 196 -3.37 -5.67 -20.15
N LYS A 197 -4.12 -6.44 -20.94
CA LYS A 197 -5.54 -6.19 -21.18
C LYS A 197 -6.37 -6.26 -19.90
N ALA A 198 -6.13 -7.26 -19.06
CA ALA A 198 -6.83 -7.42 -17.79
C ALA A 198 -6.57 -6.23 -16.85
N MET A 199 -5.32 -5.76 -16.74
CA MET A 199 -4.96 -4.59 -15.93
C MET A 199 -5.57 -3.29 -16.49
N GLN A 200 -5.55 -3.12 -17.82
CA GLN A 200 -6.17 -1.95 -18.45
C GLN A 200 -7.70 -1.94 -18.27
N ASP A 201 -8.34 -3.11 -18.35
CA ASP A 201 -9.77 -3.25 -18.09
C ASP A 201 -10.11 -2.98 -16.62
N ALA A 202 -9.31 -3.50 -15.69
CA ALA A 202 -9.49 -3.29 -14.26
C ALA A 202 -9.49 -1.79 -13.90
N VAL A 203 -8.52 -1.01 -14.38
CA VAL A 203 -8.48 0.42 -14.06
C VAL A 203 -9.66 1.18 -14.68
N LYS A 204 -10.12 0.80 -15.88
CA LYS A 204 -11.33 1.40 -16.49
C LYS A 204 -12.57 1.15 -15.63
N ARG A 205 -12.74 -0.09 -15.15
CA ARG A 205 -13.86 -0.50 -14.28
C ARG A 205 -13.82 0.26 -12.95
N LEU A 206 -12.65 0.36 -12.31
CA LEU A 206 -12.46 1.11 -11.07
C LEU A 206 -12.74 2.61 -11.26
N LYS A 207 -12.26 3.21 -12.34
CA LYS A 207 -12.51 4.60 -12.69
C LYS A 207 -14.01 4.89 -12.87
N ALA A 208 -14.75 3.97 -13.51
CA ALA A 208 -16.20 4.09 -13.67
C ALA A 208 -16.95 4.08 -12.32
N LEU A 209 -16.36 3.49 -11.28
CA LEU A 209 -16.89 3.49 -9.90
C LEU A 209 -16.38 4.68 -9.06
N GLY A 210 -15.54 5.55 -9.62
CA GLY A 210 -14.87 6.60 -8.86
C GLY A 210 -13.88 6.05 -7.81
N LYS A 211 -13.39 4.81 -7.99
CA LYS A 211 -12.50 4.15 -7.03
C LYS A 211 -11.04 4.30 -7.49
N PRO A 212 -10.15 4.86 -6.65
CA PRO A 212 -8.72 4.96 -6.94
C PRO A 212 -8.10 3.58 -7.21
N ALA A 213 -7.29 3.48 -8.27
CA ALA A 213 -6.55 2.28 -8.65
C ALA A 213 -5.05 2.46 -8.42
N GLY A 214 -4.38 1.43 -7.90
CA GLY A 214 -2.93 1.39 -7.71
C GLY A 214 -2.27 0.23 -8.42
N ILE A 215 -0.96 0.37 -8.66
CA ILE A 215 -0.13 -0.66 -9.30
C ILE A 215 1.35 -0.45 -8.98
N LEU A 216 2.16 -1.50 -9.14
CA LEU A 216 3.62 -1.46 -9.05
C LEU A 216 4.26 -1.91 -10.37
N THR A 217 5.27 -1.18 -10.81
CA THR A 217 6.25 -1.64 -11.80
C THR A 217 7.62 -1.05 -11.52
N GLY A 218 8.69 -1.77 -11.88
CA GLY A 218 10.07 -1.27 -11.84
C GLY A 218 10.57 -0.76 -13.20
N ASN A 219 9.68 -0.60 -14.18
CA ASN A 219 9.99 -0.10 -15.51
C ASN A 219 9.31 1.27 -15.73
N GLU A 220 10.10 2.28 -16.12
CA GLU A 220 9.62 3.66 -16.26
C GLU A 220 8.57 3.82 -17.37
N ASP A 221 8.75 3.15 -18.52
CA ASP A 221 7.79 3.24 -19.64
C ASP A 221 6.45 2.60 -19.28
N GLU A 222 6.50 1.49 -18.52
CA GLU A 222 5.29 0.86 -18.00
C GLU A 222 4.60 1.77 -16.97
N ALA A 223 5.35 2.39 -16.07
CA ALA A 223 4.79 3.31 -15.09
C ALA A 223 4.04 4.46 -15.77
N ARG A 224 4.63 5.08 -16.79
CA ARG A 224 3.98 6.12 -17.61
C ARG A 224 2.72 5.61 -18.27
N ARG A 225 2.78 4.44 -18.91
CA ARG A 225 1.64 3.79 -19.54
C ARG A 225 0.50 3.50 -18.56
N TYR A 226 0.80 3.03 -17.35
CA TYR A 226 -0.22 2.77 -16.34
C TYR A 226 -0.85 4.06 -15.81
N ILE A 227 -0.08 5.11 -15.64
CA ILE A 227 -0.59 6.46 -15.33
C ILE A 227 -1.55 6.93 -16.43
N ASP A 228 -1.16 6.78 -17.69
CA ASP A 228 -2.00 7.16 -18.86
C ASP A 228 -3.30 6.35 -18.92
N TRP A 229 -3.30 5.09 -18.47
CA TRP A 229 -4.52 4.28 -18.35
C TRP A 229 -5.44 4.77 -17.22
N GLY A 230 -4.91 5.52 -16.27
CA GLY A 230 -5.67 6.11 -15.16
C GLY A 230 -5.39 5.51 -13.79
N TYR A 231 -4.30 4.73 -13.62
CA TYR A 231 -3.83 4.37 -12.29
C TYR A 231 -3.41 5.63 -11.53
N LEU A 232 -3.84 5.73 -10.27
CA LEU A 232 -3.74 6.97 -9.49
C LEU A 232 -2.64 6.93 -8.43
N PHE A 233 -2.32 5.74 -7.90
CA PHE A 233 -1.20 5.57 -6.97
C PHE A 233 -0.28 4.47 -7.49
N VAL A 234 0.86 4.93 -8.04
CA VAL A 234 1.78 4.08 -8.81
C VAL A 234 3.11 3.98 -8.09
N ALA A 235 3.50 2.75 -7.72
CA ALA A 235 4.87 2.49 -7.30
C ALA A 235 5.75 2.30 -8.53
N VAL A 236 6.82 3.10 -8.62
CA VAL A 236 7.71 3.14 -9.80
C VAL A 236 9.01 2.37 -9.59
N GLY A 237 9.09 1.59 -8.54
CA GLY A 237 10.26 0.76 -8.22
C GLY A 237 10.23 0.23 -6.80
N ALA A 238 11.29 -0.53 -6.48
CA ALA A 238 11.56 -1.05 -5.14
C ALA A 238 13.03 -0.83 -4.78
N ASP A 239 13.31 -0.60 -3.50
CA ASP A 239 14.66 -0.38 -2.96
C ASP A 239 15.64 -1.51 -3.33
N VAL A 240 15.22 -2.75 -3.21
CA VAL A 240 16.02 -3.94 -3.60
C VAL A 240 16.40 -3.90 -5.08
N GLY A 241 15.46 -3.55 -5.95
CA GLY A 241 15.68 -3.47 -7.39
C GLY A 241 16.59 -2.29 -7.78
N LEU A 242 16.41 -1.14 -7.13
CA LEU A 242 17.27 0.03 -7.33
C LEU A 242 18.72 -0.27 -6.93
N LEU A 243 18.93 -0.91 -5.78
CA LEU A 243 20.25 -1.26 -5.30
C LEU A 243 20.91 -2.33 -6.20
N ALA A 244 20.22 -3.44 -6.48
CA ALA A 244 20.74 -4.53 -7.30
C ALA A 244 21.14 -4.05 -8.70
N LYS A 245 20.22 -3.39 -9.41
CA LYS A 245 20.47 -2.87 -10.77
C LYS A 245 21.68 -1.94 -10.84
N ASN A 246 21.79 -1.01 -9.89
CA ASN A 246 22.90 -0.04 -9.92
C ASN A 246 24.23 -0.69 -9.51
N ALA A 247 24.23 -1.62 -8.55
CA ALA A 247 25.42 -2.38 -8.19
C ALA A 247 25.93 -3.22 -9.37
N ASP A 248 25.05 -3.95 -10.05
CA ASP A 248 25.38 -4.74 -11.23
C ASP A 248 25.92 -3.87 -12.37
N ALA A 249 25.27 -2.73 -12.63
CA ALA A 249 25.71 -1.80 -13.66
C ALA A 249 27.11 -1.23 -13.38
N LEU A 250 27.40 -0.89 -12.12
CA LEU A 250 28.74 -0.45 -11.72
C LEU A 250 29.79 -1.57 -11.86
N ALA A 251 29.47 -2.78 -11.36
CA ALA A 251 30.37 -3.91 -11.49
C ALA A 251 30.73 -4.20 -12.96
N LYS A 252 29.72 -4.18 -13.83
CA LYS A 252 29.91 -4.39 -15.27
C LYS A 252 30.80 -3.30 -15.92
N LYS A 253 30.68 -2.04 -15.51
CA LYS A 253 31.51 -0.95 -16.05
C LYS A 253 33.00 -1.12 -15.78
N PHE A 254 33.38 -1.74 -14.67
CA PHE A 254 34.77 -1.87 -14.23
C PHE A 254 35.36 -3.26 -14.43
N LYS A 255 34.54 -4.29 -14.65
CA LYS A 255 35.00 -5.66 -14.87
C LYS A 255 34.91 -6.13 -16.32
N GLY A 256 34.23 -5.43 -17.18
CA GLY A 256 34.01 -5.76 -18.59
C GLY A 256 32.81 -6.67 -18.79
#